data_39963553a236ec2280ce885ea8fe5cd5
#
_entry.id   39963553a236ec2280ce885ea8fe5cd5
#
_cell.length_a   1.000
_cell.length_b   1.000
_cell.length_c   1.000
_cell.angle_alpha   90.00
_cell.angle_beta   90.00
_cell.angle_gamma   90.00
#
_symmetry.space_group_name_H-M   'P 1'
#
loop_
_entity.id
_entity.type
_entity.pdbx_description
1 polymer ?
#
loop_
_entity_poly.entity_id
_entity_poly.type
_entity_poly.pdbx_seq_one_letter_code
_entity_poly.pdbx_strand_id
1 'polypeptide(L)'
;MGSTVHLLVIDNRDSFVYNVVELLRSLPELTFEVIPEGELELSSLPEHDGLILSPGPGVPSEFPRMQALIRAEAGVKPILGICLGHQALAEHYGARLVQLPAPRHGHASALVVIDLADSLVGAIPTGSLVGRYHSWAVDEASLPTGLVPTAYCADADEGRVLMAMRHRTEPVWSVQFHPESMISEYGRAYLSAFATAVRAWH
;
A
#
# COMPACT_ATOMS: atom_id res chain seq x y z
N MET A 1 22.94 -10.66 -13.56
CA MET A 1 22.65 -9.71 -12.47
C MET A 1 21.38 -8.98 -12.88
N GLY A 2 20.32 -9.09 -12.11
CA GLY A 2 19.08 -8.35 -12.41
C GLY A 2 19.31 -6.84 -12.29
N SER A 3 18.61 -6.05 -13.11
CA SER A 3 18.65 -4.59 -13.00
C SER A 3 18.21 -4.14 -11.61
N THR A 4 18.88 -3.14 -11.06
CA THR A 4 18.45 -2.48 -9.81
C THR A 4 17.11 -1.79 -10.08
N VAL A 5 16.14 -2.01 -9.22
CA VAL A 5 14.83 -1.35 -9.30
C VAL A 5 14.92 0.02 -8.63
N HIS A 6 14.44 1.06 -9.29
CA HIS A 6 14.35 2.41 -8.74
C HIS A 6 12.91 2.76 -8.39
N LEU A 7 12.63 3.03 -7.11
CA LEU A 7 11.28 3.34 -6.62
C LEU A 7 11.14 4.83 -6.29
N LEU A 8 9.99 5.39 -6.62
CA LEU A 8 9.59 6.70 -6.14
C LEU A 8 8.63 6.54 -4.96
N VAL A 9 8.98 7.09 -3.81
CA VAL A 9 8.17 7.07 -2.58
C VAL A 9 7.53 8.44 -2.40
N ILE A 10 6.22 8.49 -2.34
CA ILE A 10 5.49 9.72 -2.04
C ILE A 10 5.25 9.79 -0.54
N ASP A 11 5.84 10.80 0.10
CA ASP A 11 5.66 11.07 1.52
C ASP A 11 4.39 11.90 1.76
N ASN A 12 3.37 11.27 2.32
CA ASN A 12 2.10 11.86 2.66
C ASN A 12 2.08 12.48 4.08
N ARG A 13 3.21 13.05 4.50
CA ARG A 13 3.33 13.78 5.77
C ARG A 13 3.12 12.89 7.01
N ASP A 14 3.66 11.67 6.97
CA ASP A 14 3.56 10.71 8.06
C ASP A 14 4.94 10.29 8.57
N SER A 15 5.10 10.22 9.90
CA SER A 15 6.34 9.76 10.52
C SER A 15 6.71 8.31 10.18
N PHE A 16 5.74 7.47 9.86
CA PHE A 16 5.97 6.08 9.42
C PHE A 16 6.68 5.97 8.07
N VAL A 17 6.72 7.03 7.27
CA VAL A 17 7.52 7.05 6.03
C VAL A 17 8.99 6.72 6.30
N TYR A 18 9.57 7.18 7.41
CA TYR A 18 10.95 6.84 7.77
C TYR A 18 11.14 5.34 8.00
N ASN A 19 10.13 4.65 8.54
CA ASN A 19 10.19 3.20 8.72
C ASN A 19 10.09 2.47 7.38
N VAL A 20 9.27 2.95 6.44
CA VAL A 20 9.23 2.44 5.06
C VAL A 20 10.61 2.59 4.42
N VAL A 21 11.23 3.76 4.54
CA VAL A 21 12.58 4.06 4.04
C VAL A 21 13.62 3.12 4.63
N GLU A 22 13.59 2.85 5.95
CA GLU A 22 14.52 1.91 6.58
C GLU A 22 14.35 0.47 6.07
N LEU A 23 13.11 0.03 5.85
CA LEU A 23 12.89 -1.28 5.22
C LEU A 23 13.43 -1.31 3.78
N LEU A 24 13.22 -0.26 2.98
CA LEU A 24 13.76 -0.18 1.62
C LEU A 24 15.29 -0.20 1.61
N ARG A 25 15.95 0.54 2.52
CA ARG A 25 17.41 0.51 2.70
C ARG A 25 17.98 -0.87 3.02
N SER A 26 17.17 -1.73 3.67
CA SER A 26 17.55 -3.10 3.97
C SER A 26 17.54 -4.04 2.74
N LEU A 27 17.04 -3.57 1.59
CA LEU A 27 16.91 -4.32 0.34
C LEU A 27 17.97 -3.83 -0.66
N PRO A 28 19.13 -4.51 -0.79
CA PRO A 28 20.27 -4.03 -1.58
C PRO A 28 19.99 -3.97 -3.08
N GLU A 29 18.95 -4.64 -3.54
CA GLU A 29 18.49 -4.64 -4.92
C GLU A 29 17.65 -3.42 -5.31
N LEU A 30 17.40 -2.49 -4.37
CA LEU A 30 16.60 -1.30 -4.58
C LEU A 30 17.42 -0.02 -4.47
N THR A 31 17.02 0.97 -5.26
CA THR A 31 17.28 2.38 -5.03
C THR A 31 15.95 3.11 -4.95
N PHE A 32 15.90 4.26 -4.30
CA PHE A 32 14.66 5.00 -4.19
C PHE A 32 14.93 6.49 -3.98
N GLU A 33 13.92 7.29 -4.35
CA GLU A 33 13.83 8.70 -4.05
C GLU A 33 12.53 8.95 -3.25
N VAL A 34 12.57 9.89 -2.31
CA VAL A 34 11.40 10.27 -1.51
C VAL A 34 11.02 11.71 -1.86
N ILE A 35 9.77 11.93 -2.27
CA ILE A 35 9.24 13.25 -2.57
C ILE A 35 8.07 13.53 -1.62
N PRO A 36 8.12 14.62 -0.83
CA PRO A 36 6.95 15.08 -0.08
C PRO A 36 5.77 15.39 -1.02
N GLU A 37 4.57 14.95 -0.67
CA GLU A 37 3.37 15.17 -1.50
C GLU A 37 3.19 16.65 -1.85
N GLY A 38 3.49 17.55 -0.91
CA GLY A 38 3.41 18.99 -1.13
C GLY A 38 4.40 19.56 -2.16
N GLU A 39 5.48 18.81 -2.48
CA GLU A 39 6.50 19.20 -3.46
C GLU A 39 6.39 18.43 -4.77
N LEU A 40 5.41 17.51 -4.87
CA LEU A 40 5.21 16.67 -6.03
C LEU A 40 4.79 17.50 -7.25
N GLU A 41 5.57 17.40 -8.33
CA GLU A 41 5.32 18.04 -9.62
C GLU A 41 5.28 16.99 -10.74
N LEU A 42 4.11 16.73 -11.33
CA LEU A 42 3.92 15.68 -12.34
C LEU A 42 4.74 15.92 -13.62
N SER A 43 5.04 17.20 -13.94
CA SER A 43 5.82 17.56 -15.14
C SER A 43 7.32 17.28 -15.01
N SER A 44 7.81 17.00 -13.81
CA SER A 44 9.24 16.83 -13.50
C SER A 44 9.51 15.64 -12.58
N LEU A 45 8.70 14.58 -12.70
CA LEU A 45 8.93 13.35 -11.94
C LEU A 45 10.28 12.74 -12.33
N PRO A 46 11.08 12.28 -11.34
CA PRO A 46 12.28 11.49 -11.63
C PRO A 46 11.93 10.20 -12.36
N GLU A 47 12.86 9.67 -13.14
CA GLU A 47 12.69 8.33 -13.70
C GLU A 47 12.57 7.31 -12.58
N HIS A 48 11.57 6.45 -12.67
CA HIS A 48 11.32 5.40 -11.70
C HIS A 48 10.67 4.18 -12.35
N ASP A 49 10.86 3.01 -11.74
CA ASP A 49 10.30 1.75 -12.20
C ASP A 49 8.96 1.43 -11.53
N GLY A 50 8.72 2.00 -10.35
CA GLY A 50 7.48 1.82 -9.58
C GLY A 50 7.29 2.86 -8.48
N LEU A 51 6.08 2.93 -7.95
CA LEU A 51 5.64 3.91 -6.96
C LEU A 51 5.28 3.26 -5.64
N ILE A 52 5.63 3.93 -4.53
CA ILE A 52 5.07 3.64 -3.21
C ILE A 52 4.32 4.88 -2.73
N LEU A 53 3.03 4.74 -2.47
CA LEU A 53 2.20 5.74 -1.83
C LEU A 53 2.19 5.45 -0.33
N SER A 54 2.84 6.30 0.46
CA SER A 54 3.07 6.08 1.88
C SER A 54 1.80 6.16 2.72
N PRO A 55 1.85 5.73 3.99
CA PRO A 55 0.87 6.16 4.99
C PRO A 55 0.74 7.67 5.04
N GLY A 56 -0.36 8.15 5.61
CA GLY A 56 -0.63 9.58 5.79
C GLY A 56 -1.77 9.81 6.77
N PRO A 57 -1.88 11.01 7.36
CA PRO A 57 -3.02 11.39 8.20
C PRO A 57 -4.26 11.66 7.34
N GLY A 58 -5.43 11.76 7.99
CA GLY A 58 -6.67 12.20 7.37
C GLY A 58 -7.24 11.23 6.34
N VAL A 59 -7.67 11.76 5.20
CA VAL A 59 -8.30 11.02 4.09
C VAL A 59 -7.68 11.41 2.75
N PRO A 60 -7.81 10.56 1.70
CA PRO A 60 -7.15 10.80 0.41
C PRO A 60 -7.52 12.13 -0.26
N SER A 61 -8.70 12.67 -0.02
CA SER A 61 -9.13 13.96 -0.59
C SER A 61 -8.28 15.16 -0.13
N GLU A 62 -7.53 15.02 0.96
CA GLU A 62 -6.61 16.04 1.49
C GLU A 62 -5.23 16.02 0.77
N PHE A 63 -5.02 15.07 -0.17
CA PHE A 63 -3.77 14.85 -0.91
C PHE A 63 -3.99 14.93 -2.43
N PRO A 64 -4.32 16.13 -2.96
CA PRO A 64 -4.72 16.26 -4.35
C PRO A 64 -3.61 15.95 -5.37
N ARG A 65 -2.33 16.17 -5.01
CA ARG A 65 -1.20 15.86 -5.89
C ARG A 65 -0.95 14.36 -5.96
N MET A 66 -1.07 13.62 -4.84
CA MET A 66 -1.04 12.16 -4.84
C MET A 66 -2.16 11.59 -5.70
N GLN A 67 -3.38 12.13 -5.60
CA GLN A 67 -4.50 11.69 -6.46
C GLN A 67 -4.24 11.97 -7.94
N ALA A 68 -3.61 13.13 -8.26
CA ALA A 68 -3.24 13.44 -9.64
C ALA A 68 -2.17 12.48 -10.16
N LEU A 69 -1.19 12.11 -9.33
CA LEU A 69 -0.17 11.11 -9.65
C LEU A 69 -0.80 9.74 -9.92
N ILE A 70 -1.72 9.29 -9.06
CA ILE A 70 -2.42 8.01 -9.27
C ILE A 70 -3.13 8.02 -10.63
N ARG A 71 -3.84 9.10 -10.98
CA ARG A 71 -4.51 9.21 -12.29
C ARG A 71 -3.54 9.17 -13.48
N ALA A 72 -2.31 9.62 -13.31
CA ALA A 72 -1.30 9.63 -14.37
C ALA A 72 -0.58 8.28 -14.53
N GLU A 73 -0.34 7.57 -13.42
CA GLU A 73 0.55 6.42 -13.39
C GLU A 73 -0.17 5.08 -13.23
N ALA A 74 -1.44 5.05 -12.77
CA ALA A 74 -2.20 3.81 -12.63
C ALA A 74 -2.36 3.12 -14.00
N GLY A 75 -2.04 1.82 -14.04
CA GLY A 75 -1.99 1.04 -15.28
C GLY A 75 -0.72 1.26 -16.14
N VAL A 76 0.09 2.27 -15.84
CA VAL A 76 1.36 2.56 -16.54
C VAL A 76 2.55 2.04 -15.76
N LYS A 77 2.60 2.29 -14.47
CA LYS A 77 3.67 1.86 -13.57
C LYS A 77 3.14 0.99 -12.44
N PRO A 78 3.95 0.06 -11.92
CA PRO A 78 3.64 -0.66 -10.69
C PRO A 78 3.46 0.30 -9.50
N ILE A 79 2.36 0.16 -8.76
CA ILE A 79 2.03 1.00 -7.61
C ILE A 79 1.74 0.14 -6.38
N LEU A 80 2.37 0.47 -5.26
CA LEU A 80 2.04 -0.04 -3.94
C LEU A 80 1.45 1.08 -3.08
N GLY A 81 0.23 0.92 -2.60
CA GLY A 81 -0.40 1.82 -1.63
C GLY A 81 -0.35 1.25 -0.21
N ILE A 82 0.09 2.05 0.77
CA ILE A 82 0.14 1.69 2.19
C ILE A 82 -0.79 2.61 2.97
N CYS A 83 -1.71 2.06 3.74
CA CYS A 83 -2.68 2.75 4.59
C CYS A 83 -3.45 3.85 3.83
N LEU A 84 -3.06 5.11 3.92
CA LEU A 84 -3.65 6.21 3.13
C LEU A 84 -3.52 5.94 1.63
N GLY A 85 -2.37 5.45 1.17
CA GLY A 85 -2.17 5.05 -0.23
C GLY A 85 -3.10 3.94 -0.68
N HIS A 86 -3.41 2.97 0.18
CA HIS A 86 -4.42 1.93 -0.07
C HIS A 86 -5.81 2.54 -0.26
N GLN A 87 -6.20 3.45 0.62
CA GLN A 87 -7.48 4.13 0.56
C GLN A 87 -7.60 4.99 -0.71
N ALA A 88 -6.52 5.70 -1.08
CA ALA A 88 -6.48 6.53 -2.28
C ALA A 88 -6.63 5.69 -3.57
N LEU A 89 -5.97 4.53 -3.64
CA LEU A 89 -6.13 3.60 -4.76
C LEU A 89 -7.55 3.03 -4.82
N ALA A 90 -8.13 2.67 -3.67
CA ALA A 90 -9.51 2.19 -3.63
C ALA A 90 -10.50 3.24 -4.18
N GLU A 91 -10.39 4.50 -3.73
CA GLU A 91 -11.23 5.61 -4.23
C GLU A 91 -10.99 5.91 -5.72
N HIS A 92 -9.73 5.84 -6.18
CA HIS A 92 -9.40 6.04 -7.59
C HIS A 92 -10.16 5.06 -8.50
N TYR A 93 -10.30 3.81 -8.09
CA TYR A 93 -11.05 2.80 -8.84
C TYR A 93 -12.56 2.80 -8.54
N GLY A 94 -13.06 3.69 -7.68
CA GLY A 94 -14.48 3.90 -7.43
C GLY A 94 -15.03 3.21 -6.18
N ALA A 95 -14.20 2.66 -5.32
CA ALA A 95 -14.62 2.21 -3.99
C ALA A 95 -14.86 3.39 -3.05
N ARG A 96 -15.57 3.15 -1.95
CA ARG A 96 -15.83 4.14 -0.90
C ARG A 96 -15.07 3.80 0.36
N LEU A 97 -14.84 4.81 1.20
CA LEU A 97 -14.33 4.63 2.54
C LEU A 97 -15.48 4.67 3.57
N VAL A 98 -15.30 3.90 4.64
CA VAL A 98 -16.15 3.92 5.83
C VAL A 98 -15.31 4.24 7.05
N GLN A 99 -15.87 5.02 7.96
CA GLN A 99 -15.23 5.28 9.24
C GLN A 99 -15.44 4.07 10.17
N LEU A 100 -14.38 3.63 10.81
CA LEU A 100 -14.46 2.55 11.79
C LEU A 100 -15.15 3.04 13.07
N PRO A 101 -15.88 2.16 13.80
CA PRO A 101 -16.50 2.51 15.07
C PRO A 101 -15.50 3.02 16.13
N ALA A 102 -14.26 2.53 16.07
CA ALA A 102 -13.17 2.98 16.93
C ALA A 102 -11.85 3.08 16.13
N PRO A 103 -11.07 4.15 16.31
CA PRO A 103 -9.75 4.27 15.70
C PRO A 103 -8.82 3.15 16.17
N ARG A 104 -8.01 2.62 15.25
CA ARG A 104 -6.93 1.67 15.57
C ARG A 104 -5.61 2.42 15.63
N HIS A 105 -4.91 2.35 16.75
CA HIS A 105 -3.62 3.00 16.97
C HIS A 105 -2.64 2.01 17.60
N GLY A 106 -1.79 1.39 16.77
CA GLY A 106 -0.86 0.36 17.23
C GLY A 106 -1.56 -0.96 17.60
N HIS A 107 -2.63 -1.30 16.92
CA HIS A 107 -3.39 -2.53 17.17
C HIS A 107 -2.80 -3.68 16.34
N ALA A 108 -2.43 -4.77 17.00
CA ALA A 108 -2.00 -5.99 16.35
C ALA A 108 -3.22 -6.83 15.93
N SER A 109 -3.30 -7.20 14.67
CA SER A 109 -4.35 -8.09 14.16
C SER A 109 -3.75 -9.22 13.35
N ALA A 110 -4.37 -10.41 13.42
CA ALA A 110 -3.96 -11.54 12.61
C ALA A 110 -4.48 -11.39 11.18
N LEU A 111 -3.57 -11.50 10.21
CA LEU A 111 -3.89 -11.41 8.79
C LEU A 111 -4.44 -12.75 8.27
N VAL A 112 -5.55 -12.71 7.58
CA VAL A 112 -6.14 -13.85 6.88
C VAL A 112 -5.96 -13.64 5.38
N VAL A 113 -4.98 -14.33 4.80
CA VAL A 113 -4.74 -14.31 3.35
C VAL A 113 -5.75 -15.21 2.65
N ILE A 114 -6.42 -14.67 1.64
CA ILE A 114 -7.46 -15.40 0.87
C ILE A 114 -7.07 -15.63 -0.59
N ASP A 115 -6.13 -14.86 -1.14
CA ASP A 115 -5.58 -15.06 -2.47
C ASP A 115 -4.11 -15.47 -2.38
N LEU A 116 -3.86 -16.78 -2.37
CA LEU A 116 -2.51 -17.35 -2.31
C LEU A 116 -1.71 -17.15 -3.61
N ALA A 117 -2.38 -16.73 -4.69
CA ALA A 117 -1.73 -16.40 -5.96
C ALA A 117 -1.31 -14.91 -6.04
N ASP A 118 -1.71 -14.09 -5.07
CA ASP A 118 -1.26 -12.70 -5.00
C ASP A 118 0.25 -12.64 -4.80
N SER A 119 0.93 -11.84 -5.62
CA SER A 119 2.40 -11.74 -5.62
C SER A 119 2.98 -11.08 -4.38
N LEU A 120 2.19 -10.30 -3.63
CA LEU A 120 2.63 -9.60 -2.44
C LEU A 120 2.25 -10.32 -1.14
N VAL A 121 0.96 -10.63 -0.95
CA VAL A 121 0.49 -11.25 0.29
C VAL A 121 0.46 -12.77 0.24
N GLY A 122 0.45 -13.38 -0.94
CA GLY A 122 0.28 -14.84 -1.08
C GLY A 122 1.35 -15.69 -0.40
N ALA A 123 2.56 -15.12 -0.23
CA ALA A 123 3.66 -15.78 0.49
C ALA A 123 3.66 -15.51 2.00
N ILE A 124 2.78 -14.62 2.49
CA ILE A 124 2.70 -14.30 3.93
C ILE A 124 1.85 -15.36 4.62
N PRO A 125 2.35 -15.99 5.69
CA PRO A 125 1.57 -17.00 6.41
C PRO A 125 0.30 -16.41 6.99
N THR A 126 -0.85 -17.05 6.76
CA THR A 126 -2.10 -16.71 7.44
C THR A 126 -1.92 -16.80 8.94
N GLY A 127 -2.41 -15.81 9.69
CA GLY A 127 -2.23 -15.68 11.12
C GLY A 127 -1.07 -14.78 11.54
N SER A 128 -0.21 -14.34 10.59
CA SER A 128 0.83 -13.36 10.86
C SER A 128 0.25 -12.05 11.40
N LEU A 129 0.93 -11.47 12.37
CA LEU A 129 0.48 -10.21 12.96
C LEU A 129 0.82 -9.02 12.05
N VAL A 130 -0.13 -8.09 11.93
CA VAL A 130 0.03 -6.82 11.22
C VAL A 130 -0.40 -5.65 12.11
N GLY A 131 0.33 -4.54 12.01
CA GLY A 131 0.05 -3.33 12.77
C GLY A 131 -0.98 -2.44 12.05
N ARG A 132 -2.03 -2.05 12.78
CA ARG A 132 -3.11 -1.18 12.28
C ARG A 132 -3.06 0.17 12.98
N TYR A 133 -3.16 1.25 12.17
CA TYR A 133 -3.09 2.65 12.64
C TYR A 133 -4.08 3.54 11.87
N HIS A 134 -5.32 3.08 11.69
CA HIS A 134 -6.28 3.76 10.84
C HIS A 134 -7.66 3.91 11.50
N SER A 135 -8.37 4.98 11.13
CA SER A 135 -9.76 5.26 11.52
C SER A 135 -10.74 5.05 10.37
N TRP A 136 -10.22 4.93 9.14
CA TRP A 136 -10.99 4.68 7.94
C TRP A 136 -10.59 3.37 7.30
N ALA A 137 -11.52 2.71 6.65
CA ALA A 137 -11.29 1.48 5.89
C ALA A 137 -12.06 1.52 4.57
N VAL A 138 -11.67 0.69 3.62
CA VAL A 138 -12.40 0.52 2.37
C VAL A 138 -13.70 -0.25 2.66
N ASP A 139 -14.83 0.29 2.20
CA ASP A 139 -16.12 -0.41 2.19
C ASP A 139 -16.10 -1.55 1.19
N GLU A 140 -15.93 -2.77 1.67
CA GLU A 140 -15.85 -3.97 0.81
C GLU A 140 -17.06 -4.10 -0.12
N ALA A 141 -18.26 -3.70 0.33
CA ALA A 141 -19.48 -3.77 -0.47
C ALA A 141 -19.46 -2.80 -1.66
N SER A 142 -18.58 -1.82 -1.65
CA SER A 142 -18.41 -0.85 -2.74
C SER A 142 -17.31 -1.20 -3.74
N LEU A 143 -16.55 -2.29 -3.52
CA LEU A 143 -15.43 -2.65 -4.38
C LEU A 143 -15.91 -2.88 -5.82
N PRO A 144 -15.32 -2.19 -6.81
CA PRO A 144 -15.58 -2.47 -8.22
C PRO A 144 -14.97 -3.80 -8.65
N THR A 145 -15.46 -4.36 -9.73
CA THR A 145 -15.00 -5.67 -10.25
C THR A 145 -13.52 -5.71 -10.65
N GLY A 146 -12.91 -4.55 -10.87
CA GLY A 146 -11.47 -4.41 -11.16
C GLY A 146 -10.58 -4.65 -9.94
N LEU A 147 -11.07 -4.43 -8.73
CA LEU A 147 -10.34 -4.66 -7.50
C LEU A 147 -10.63 -6.03 -6.91
N VAL A 148 -9.59 -6.73 -6.50
CA VAL A 148 -9.64 -8.09 -5.93
C VAL A 148 -9.14 -8.02 -4.49
N PRO A 149 -9.99 -8.34 -3.49
CA PRO A 149 -9.53 -8.54 -2.12
C PRO A 149 -8.54 -9.69 -2.03
N THR A 150 -7.45 -9.51 -1.29
CA THR A 150 -6.40 -10.53 -1.16
C THR A 150 -6.13 -10.94 0.29
N ALA A 151 -6.43 -10.07 1.26
CA ALA A 151 -6.34 -10.40 2.68
C ALA A 151 -7.29 -9.56 3.55
N TYR A 152 -7.61 -10.11 4.72
CA TYR A 152 -8.47 -9.48 5.73
C TYR A 152 -7.89 -9.61 7.14
N CYS A 153 -8.37 -8.78 8.06
CA CYS A 153 -8.34 -9.09 9.48
C CYS A 153 -9.77 -9.32 9.98
N ALA A 154 -9.94 -10.30 10.87
CA ALA A 154 -11.15 -10.46 11.63
C ALA A 154 -11.02 -9.70 12.96
N ASP A 155 -12.01 -8.90 13.29
CA ASP A 155 -12.08 -8.15 14.53
C ASP A 155 -13.43 -8.41 15.20
N ALA A 156 -13.42 -8.61 16.51
CA ALA A 156 -14.66 -8.91 17.26
C ALA A 156 -15.69 -7.77 17.19
N ASP A 157 -15.20 -6.53 17.12
CA ASP A 157 -16.04 -5.33 17.13
C ASP A 157 -16.41 -4.83 15.73
N GLU A 158 -15.58 -5.13 14.73
CA GLU A 158 -15.70 -4.58 13.37
C GLU A 158 -16.06 -5.67 12.33
N GLY A 159 -16.02 -6.94 12.73
CA GLY A 159 -16.17 -8.06 11.81
C GLY A 159 -14.96 -8.19 10.90
N ARG A 160 -15.19 -8.43 9.61
CA ARG A 160 -14.14 -8.57 8.61
C ARG A 160 -13.75 -7.22 8.03
N VAL A 161 -12.48 -6.84 8.12
CA VAL A 161 -11.93 -5.60 7.56
C VAL A 161 -10.94 -5.92 6.46
N LEU A 162 -11.10 -5.30 5.29
CA LEU A 162 -10.20 -5.47 4.15
C LEU A 162 -8.81 -4.92 4.49
N MET A 163 -7.80 -5.78 4.38
CA MET A 163 -6.41 -5.43 4.70
C MET A 163 -5.50 -5.38 3.49
N ALA A 164 -5.85 -6.06 2.40
CA ALA A 164 -5.06 -6.01 1.18
C ALA A 164 -5.96 -6.24 -0.04
N MET A 165 -5.62 -5.56 -1.13
CA MET A 165 -6.25 -5.73 -2.43
C MET A 165 -5.22 -5.50 -3.54
N ARG A 166 -5.52 -6.04 -4.72
CA ARG A 166 -4.83 -5.75 -5.97
C ARG A 166 -5.82 -5.40 -7.08
N HIS A 167 -5.33 -4.74 -8.12
CA HIS A 167 -6.11 -4.64 -9.35
C HIS A 167 -6.00 -5.95 -10.14
N ARG A 168 -7.06 -6.30 -10.89
CA ARG A 168 -7.14 -7.57 -11.60
C ARG A 168 -6.13 -7.71 -12.73
N THR A 169 -5.86 -6.63 -13.44
CA THR A 169 -5.05 -6.59 -14.66
C THR A 169 -3.95 -5.54 -14.65
N GLU A 170 -4.08 -4.49 -13.84
CA GLU A 170 -3.07 -3.43 -13.72
C GLU A 170 -2.08 -3.77 -12.61
N PRO A 171 -0.85 -3.26 -12.66
CA PRO A 171 0.20 -3.55 -11.68
C PRO A 171 0.00 -2.73 -10.40
N VAL A 172 -1.14 -2.87 -9.76
CA VAL A 172 -1.52 -2.11 -8.57
C VAL A 172 -1.85 -3.05 -7.43
N TRP A 173 -1.17 -2.84 -6.30
CA TRP A 173 -1.35 -3.54 -5.04
C TRP A 173 -1.47 -2.56 -3.90
N SER A 174 -2.15 -2.95 -2.84
CA SER A 174 -2.22 -2.08 -1.67
C SER A 174 -2.56 -2.82 -0.39
N VAL A 175 -2.14 -2.23 0.74
CA VAL A 175 -2.40 -2.74 2.09
C VAL A 175 -2.90 -1.64 3.01
N GLN A 176 -3.90 -1.96 3.82
CA GLN A 176 -4.43 -1.08 4.85
C GLN A 176 -3.56 -1.06 6.11
N PHE A 177 -2.87 -2.16 6.40
CA PHE A 177 -1.94 -2.24 7.53
C PHE A 177 -0.59 -1.59 7.20
N HIS A 178 0.25 -1.42 8.21
CA HIS A 178 1.59 -0.85 8.10
C HIS A 178 2.64 -1.96 8.09
N PRO A 179 3.14 -2.41 6.92
CA PRO A 179 4.19 -3.42 6.85
C PRO A 179 5.49 -2.97 7.50
N GLU A 180 5.74 -1.66 7.57
CA GLU A 180 6.92 -1.04 8.16
C GLU A 180 6.86 -0.92 9.69
N SER A 181 5.70 -1.21 10.30
CA SER A 181 5.54 -1.18 11.75
C SER A 181 6.30 -2.32 12.41
N MET A 182 6.85 -2.07 13.59
CA MET A 182 7.48 -3.11 14.44
C MET A 182 6.47 -4.21 14.86
N ILE A 183 5.18 -3.95 14.79
CA ILE A 183 4.13 -4.94 15.07
C ILE A 183 3.99 -5.91 13.90
N SER A 184 4.25 -5.45 12.68
CA SER A 184 4.05 -6.25 11.47
C SER A 184 5.18 -7.24 11.28
N GLU A 185 4.82 -8.53 11.25
CA GLU A 185 5.70 -9.57 10.79
C GLU A 185 5.85 -9.50 9.26
N TYR A 186 6.97 -9.97 8.75
CA TYR A 186 7.21 -10.06 7.29
C TYR A 186 7.24 -8.74 6.51
N GLY A 187 7.34 -7.56 7.14
CA GLY A 187 7.34 -6.27 6.45
C GLY A 187 8.38 -6.17 5.34
N ARG A 188 9.61 -6.67 5.60
CA ARG A 188 10.68 -6.72 4.59
C ARG A 188 10.33 -7.64 3.41
N ALA A 189 9.73 -8.80 3.68
CA ALA A 189 9.31 -9.74 2.63
C ALA A 189 8.26 -9.10 1.72
N TYR A 190 7.37 -8.32 2.30
CA TYR A 190 6.34 -7.59 1.58
C TYR A 190 6.91 -6.61 0.55
N LEU A 191 7.86 -5.76 0.97
CA LEU A 191 8.50 -4.79 0.07
C LEU A 191 9.42 -5.47 -0.96
N SER A 192 10.08 -6.57 -0.59
CA SER A 192 10.85 -7.38 -1.55
C SER A 192 9.97 -8.03 -2.61
N ALA A 193 8.78 -8.48 -2.23
CA ALA A 193 7.79 -9.02 -3.16
C ALA A 193 7.31 -7.95 -4.16
N PHE A 194 7.06 -6.73 -3.68
CA PHE A 194 6.75 -5.60 -4.56
C PHE A 194 7.88 -5.28 -5.55
N ALA A 195 9.12 -5.22 -5.07
CA ALA A 195 10.29 -5.03 -5.95
C ALA A 195 10.40 -6.13 -7.03
N THR A 196 10.06 -7.36 -6.67
CA THR A 196 10.01 -8.48 -7.63
C THR A 196 8.90 -8.28 -8.66
N ALA A 197 7.72 -7.84 -8.23
CA ALA A 197 6.60 -7.52 -9.13
C ALA A 197 6.94 -6.37 -10.09
N VAL A 198 7.64 -5.33 -9.62
CA VAL A 198 8.14 -4.23 -10.47
C VAL A 198 9.08 -4.76 -11.56
N ARG A 199 10.06 -5.62 -11.21
CA ARG A 199 10.94 -6.22 -12.20
C ARG A 199 10.22 -7.05 -13.25
N ALA A 200 9.17 -7.74 -12.84
CA ALA A 200 8.41 -8.61 -13.74
C ALA A 200 7.48 -7.84 -14.69
N TRP A 201 7.22 -6.57 -14.41
CA TRP A 201 6.38 -5.71 -15.23
C TRP A 201 7.12 -5.18 -16.48
N HIS A 202 8.43 -5.04 -16.42
CA HIS A 202 9.31 -4.64 -17.54
C HIS A 202 9.79 -5.85 -18.33
#